data_7ebdcbf509c94fbf7a0c8240df28ba8e
#
_entry.id   7ebdcbf509c94fbf7a0c8240df28ba8e
#
_cell.length_a   1.000
_cell.length_b   1.000
_cell.length_c   1.000
_cell.angle_alpha   90.00
_cell.angle_beta   90.00
_cell.angle_gamma   90.00
#
_symmetry.space_group_name_H-M   'P 1'
#
loop_
_entity.id
_entity.type
_entity.pdbx_description
1 polymer ?
#
loop_
_entity_poly.entity_id
_entity_poly.type
_entity_poly.pdbx_seq_one_letter_code
_entity_poly.pdbx_strand_id
1 'polypeptide(L)'
;PDEPVTMIEYASLTCPHCLAYSPMSVAASPAFADVTQHKPRHVGVVMRCHSCNSPVFLRYPVKVYGDLRIELGPQYREIERPTERFIFTYVPDHVATLFREALGCYSHGLHDAFASMCRRTALATFEDLGESHKLRLFDQVNDVRDLVEIDASTFALVARVISAADLELGTAFPTFNPYQAAVLLEVMKDFLYQAYIRRGRLQHAMKVRRFFVDESIAETARNRSLRMSGDVSNAGHT
;
A
#
# COMPACT_ATOMS: atom_id res chain seq x y z
N PRO A 1 2.37 38.11 -27.74
CA PRO A 1 2.26 36.73 -27.29
C PRO A 1 3.51 36.45 -26.48
N ASP A 2 3.35 36.61 -25.14
CA ASP A 2 4.41 36.38 -24.18
C ASP A 2 4.72 34.87 -24.16
N GLU A 3 5.89 34.50 -24.66
CA GLU A 3 6.40 33.15 -24.43
C GLU A 3 6.53 32.96 -22.92
N PRO A 4 5.96 31.90 -22.36
CA PRO A 4 6.11 31.60 -20.93
C PRO A 4 7.60 31.37 -20.67
N VAL A 5 8.23 32.23 -19.87
CA VAL A 5 9.59 32.01 -19.40
C VAL A 5 9.59 30.73 -18.53
N THR A 6 9.98 29.64 -19.14
CA THR A 6 9.92 28.31 -18.51
C THR A 6 11.00 28.27 -17.43
N MET A 7 10.57 28.26 -16.17
CA MET A 7 11.47 28.19 -15.02
C MET A 7 12.21 26.83 -14.93
N ILE A 8 11.63 25.77 -15.47
CA ILE A 8 12.20 24.43 -15.56
C ILE A 8 11.57 23.76 -16.78
N GLU A 9 12.37 23.28 -17.74
CA GLU A 9 11.83 22.59 -18.93
C GLU A 9 11.71 21.08 -18.73
N TYR A 10 12.72 20.45 -18.13
CA TYR A 10 12.81 19.01 -17.92
C TYR A 10 13.41 18.68 -16.58
N ALA A 11 12.99 17.57 -16.01
CA ALA A 11 13.60 16.96 -14.84
C ALA A 11 13.58 15.43 -15.05
N SER A 12 14.53 14.72 -14.49
CA SER A 12 14.48 13.25 -14.41
C SER A 12 14.39 12.85 -12.94
N LEU A 13 13.35 12.09 -12.60
CA LEU A 13 13.13 11.62 -11.23
C LEU A 13 12.37 10.29 -11.24
N THR A 14 12.38 9.61 -10.10
CA THR A 14 11.58 8.41 -9.92
C THR A 14 10.11 8.80 -9.79
N CYS A 15 9.30 8.35 -10.74
CA CYS A 15 7.88 8.64 -10.76
C CYS A 15 7.18 8.00 -9.55
N PRO A 16 6.43 8.76 -8.74
CA PRO A 16 5.72 8.22 -7.60
C PRO A 16 4.58 7.25 -7.99
N HIS A 17 4.08 7.30 -9.22
CA HIS A 17 2.96 6.47 -9.67
C HIS A 17 3.38 5.13 -10.28
N CYS A 18 4.43 5.12 -11.12
CA CYS A 18 4.89 3.89 -11.79
C CYS A 18 6.23 3.37 -11.29
N LEU A 19 6.89 4.10 -10.38
CA LEU A 19 8.19 3.79 -9.78
C LEU A 19 9.36 3.73 -10.78
N ALA A 20 9.15 4.07 -12.05
CA ALA A 20 10.21 4.15 -13.03
C ALA A 20 10.99 5.45 -12.88
N TYR A 21 12.33 5.39 -12.99
CA TYR A 21 13.14 6.59 -13.19
C TYR A 21 12.91 7.07 -14.63
N SER A 22 12.30 8.23 -14.81
CA SER A 22 11.79 8.69 -16.09
C SER A 22 11.99 10.19 -16.26
N PRO A 23 12.21 10.65 -17.52
CA PRO A 23 12.09 12.05 -17.84
C PRO A 23 10.69 12.57 -17.54
N MET A 24 10.64 13.81 -17.09
CA MET A 24 9.41 14.55 -16.79
C MET A 24 9.40 15.81 -17.61
N SER A 25 8.26 16.15 -18.22
CA SER A 25 8.04 17.43 -18.87
C SER A 25 7.07 18.29 -18.07
N VAL A 26 7.24 19.60 -18.09
CA VAL A 26 6.33 20.54 -17.44
C VAL A 26 4.96 20.46 -18.11
N ALA A 27 3.94 20.16 -17.33
CA ALA A 27 2.54 20.16 -17.76
C ALA A 27 1.83 21.48 -17.41
N ALA A 28 2.18 22.08 -16.26
CA ALA A 28 1.68 23.37 -15.84
C ALA A 28 2.64 24.05 -14.85
N SER A 29 2.75 25.37 -14.94
CA SER A 29 3.47 26.22 -14.00
C SER A 29 2.68 27.54 -13.83
N PRO A 30 2.80 28.24 -12.70
CA PRO A 30 2.18 29.56 -12.55
C PRO A 30 2.79 30.58 -13.52
N ALA A 31 2.00 31.56 -13.91
CA ALA A 31 2.47 32.62 -14.79
C ALA A 31 3.58 33.45 -14.12
N PHE A 32 4.58 33.85 -14.90
CA PHE A 32 5.71 34.65 -14.41
C PHE A 32 5.24 35.96 -13.73
N ALA A 33 4.24 36.64 -14.31
CA ALA A 33 3.66 37.84 -13.76
C ALA A 33 3.08 37.64 -12.35
N ASP A 34 2.34 36.53 -12.14
CA ASP A 34 1.73 36.22 -10.85
C ASP A 34 2.80 35.92 -9.78
N VAL A 35 3.82 35.17 -10.15
CA VAL A 35 4.91 34.83 -9.24
C VAL A 35 5.73 36.06 -8.89
N THR A 36 5.96 36.97 -9.85
CA THR A 36 6.71 38.21 -9.62
C THR A 36 5.90 39.20 -8.79
N GLN A 37 4.58 39.25 -8.98
CA GLN A 37 3.69 40.11 -8.21
C GLN A 37 3.58 39.68 -6.75
N HIS A 38 3.36 38.38 -6.51
CA HIS A 38 3.08 37.86 -5.16
C HIS A 38 4.33 37.44 -4.39
N LYS A 39 5.46 37.27 -5.06
CA LYS A 39 6.77 36.84 -4.50
C LYS A 39 6.67 35.70 -3.49
N PRO A 40 6.07 34.55 -3.85
CA PRO A 40 5.94 33.44 -2.95
C PRO A 40 7.30 32.79 -2.65
N ARG A 41 7.52 32.32 -1.41
CA ARG A 41 8.76 31.62 -1.05
C ARG A 41 8.99 30.30 -1.82
N HIS A 42 7.92 29.73 -2.35
CA HIS A 42 7.94 28.47 -3.10
C HIS A 42 7.00 28.55 -4.29
N VAL A 43 7.36 27.85 -5.35
CA VAL A 43 6.54 27.73 -6.57
C VAL A 43 6.19 26.26 -6.77
N GLY A 44 4.90 26.00 -7.07
CA GLY A 44 4.40 24.68 -7.45
C GLY A 44 4.52 24.50 -8.97
N VAL A 45 5.01 23.35 -9.41
CA VAL A 45 5.10 22.96 -10.81
C VAL A 45 4.47 21.59 -10.98
N VAL A 46 3.62 21.40 -11.97
CA VAL A 46 3.07 20.11 -12.34
C VAL A 46 3.92 19.54 -13.45
N MET A 47 4.50 18.37 -13.22
CA MET A 47 5.27 17.62 -14.21
C MET A 47 4.44 16.44 -14.73
N ARG A 48 4.70 15.99 -15.93
CA ARG A 48 4.10 14.79 -16.52
C ARG A 48 5.17 13.73 -16.75
N CYS A 49 4.94 12.54 -16.20
CA CYS A 49 5.83 11.39 -16.37
C CYS A 49 5.76 10.85 -17.81
N HIS A 50 6.90 10.65 -18.46
CA HIS A 50 6.92 10.09 -19.82
C HIS A 50 6.64 8.58 -19.85
N SER A 51 6.81 7.86 -18.74
CA SER A 51 6.53 6.41 -18.68
C SER A 51 5.05 6.08 -18.50
N CYS A 52 4.36 6.75 -17.56
CA CYS A 52 2.97 6.43 -17.23
C CYS A 52 1.98 7.56 -17.50
N ASN A 53 2.46 8.70 -17.98
CA ASN A 53 1.69 9.92 -18.28
C ASN A 53 0.95 10.54 -17.06
N SER A 54 1.23 10.09 -15.85
CA SER A 54 0.61 10.63 -14.63
C SER A 54 1.24 11.98 -14.25
N PRO A 55 0.44 12.92 -13.66
CA PRO A 55 0.97 14.17 -13.14
C PRO A 55 1.78 13.93 -11.87
N VAL A 56 2.83 14.72 -11.67
CA VAL A 56 3.65 14.76 -10.46
C VAL A 56 3.75 16.20 -9.99
N PHE A 57 3.37 16.46 -8.76
CA PHE A 57 3.34 17.81 -8.19
C PHE A 57 4.64 18.08 -7.42
N LEU A 58 5.41 19.04 -7.92
CA LEU A 58 6.69 19.43 -7.32
C LEU A 58 6.61 20.84 -6.74
N ARG A 59 7.25 21.06 -5.61
CA ARG A 59 7.37 22.35 -4.94
C ARG A 59 8.82 22.75 -4.87
N TYR A 60 9.17 23.86 -5.49
CA TYR A 60 10.52 24.42 -5.52
C TYR A 60 10.64 25.66 -4.64
N PRO A 61 11.70 25.82 -3.86
CA PRO A 61 12.00 27.09 -3.23
C PRO A 61 12.45 28.12 -4.27
N VAL A 62 12.01 29.36 -4.16
CA VAL A 62 12.53 30.45 -4.99
C VAL A 62 13.80 31.00 -4.39
N LYS A 63 14.88 31.03 -5.17
CA LYS A 63 16.17 31.61 -4.76
C LYS A 63 16.26 33.09 -5.05
N VAL A 64 15.91 33.49 -6.27
CA VAL A 64 16.07 34.87 -6.75
C VAL A 64 14.90 35.24 -7.63
N TYR A 65 14.40 36.47 -7.42
CA TYR A 65 13.47 37.15 -8.30
C TYR A 65 14.23 38.13 -9.18
N GLY A 66 14.46 37.79 -10.42
CA GLY A 66 15.05 38.68 -11.42
C GLY A 66 13.98 39.35 -12.30
N ASP A 67 14.38 40.39 -13.04
CA ASP A 67 13.45 41.16 -13.89
C ASP A 67 12.92 40.36 -15.08
N LEU A 68 13.69 39.40 -15.58
CA LEU A 68 13.36 38.58 -16.74
C LEU A 68 13.19 37.11 -16.44
N ARG A 69 13.63 36.64 -15.28
CA ARG A 69 13.54 35.24 -14.89
C ARG A 69 13.48 35.07 -13.39
N ILE A 70 12.86 33.99 -12.97
CA ILE A 70 12.86 33.52 -11.57
C ILE A 70 13.77 32.31 -11.47
N GLU A 71 14.71 32.36 -10.53
CA GLU A 71 15.63 31.22 -10.27
C GLU A 71 15.07 30.36 -9.14
N LEU A 72 14.83 29.09 -9.44
CA LEU A 72 14.37 28.11 -8.48
C LEU A 72 15.56 27.37 -7.82
N GLY A 73 15.38 26.92 -6.60
CA GLY A 73 16.36 26.09 -5.93
C GLY A 73 16.45 24.70 -6.59
N PRO A 74 17.63 24.04 -6.50
CA PRO A 74 17.82 22.71 -7.08
C PRO A 74 17.08 21.61 -6.33
N GLN A 75 16.73 21.85 -5.07
CA GLN A 75 16.00 20.91 -4.23
C GLN A 75 14.50 21.15 -4.35
N TYR A 76 13.78 20.18 -4.82
CA TYR A 76 12.31 20.17 -4.83
C TYR A 76 11.77 19.24 -3.74
N ARG A 77 10.51 19.46 -3.37
CA ARG A 77 9.73 18.57 -2.54
C ARG A 77 8.52 18.08 -3.33
N GLU A 78 8.35 16.79 -3.40
CA GLU A 78 7.10 16.22 -3.91
C GLU A 78 5.95 16.54 -2.96
N ILE A 79 4.84 17.05 -3.52
CA ILE A 79 3.65 17.39 -2.73
C ILE A 79 2.77 16.15 -2.55
N GLU A 80 2.67 15.33 -3.59
CA GLU A 80 2.00 14.04 -3.54
C GLU A 80 3.05 12.93 -3.50
N ARG A 81 3.12 12.23 -2.37
CA ARG A 81 3.80 10.96 -2.31
C ARG A 81 2.76 9.86 -2.55
N PRO A 82 3.06 8.82 -3.36
CA PRO A 82 2.17 7.70 -3.44
C PRO A 82 2.07 7.10 -2.04
N THR A 83 0.85 6.93 -1.58
CA THR A 83 0.61 6.08 -0.41
C THR A 83 1.01 4.67 -0.78
N GLU A 84 1.76 4.02 0.11
CA GLU A 84 2.06 2.60 -0.03
C GLU A 84 0.79 1.80 -0.27
N ARG A 85 0.80 0.93 -1.30
CA ARG A 85 -0.37 0.15 -1.67
C ARG A 85 -0.43 -1.14 -0.88
N PHE A 86 -1.58 -1.41 -0.30
CA PHE A 86 -1.90 -2.68 0.32
C PHE A 86 -3.35 -3.09 0.02
N ILE A 87 -3.58 -4.37 -0.19
CA ILE A 87 -4.90 -4.91 -0.50
C ILE A 87 -5.58 -5.29 0.82
N PHE A 88 -6.61 -4.56 1.22
CA PHE A 88 -7.33 -4.75 2.49
C PHE A 88 -8.49 -5.77 2.40
N THR A 89 -8.61 -6.51 1.30
CA THR A 89 -9.66 -7.53 1.16
C THR A 89 -9.51 -8.59 2.27
N TYR A 90 -10.58 -8.87 2.97
CA TYR A 90 -10.68 -9.77 4.13
C TYR A 90 -10.02 -9.27 5.44
N VAL A 91 -9.44 -8.10 5.46
CA VAL A 91 -8.94 -7.50 6.70
C VAL A 91 -10.10 -6.81 7.43
N PRO A 92 -10.32 -7.06 8.73
CA PRO A 92 -11.36 -6.37 9.51
C PRO A 92 -11.17 -4.85 9.49
N ASP A 93 -12.27 -4.09 9.47
CA ASP A 93 -12.23 -2.63 9.29
C ASP A 93 -11.39 -1.90 10.36
N HIS A 94 -11.46 -2.34 11.61
CA HIS A 94 -10.69 -1.73 12.71
C HIS A 94 -9.18 -1.94 12.52
N VAL A 95 -8.73 -3.13 12.07
CA VAL A 95 -7.32 -3.40 11.75
C VAL A 95 -6.90 -2.65 10.49
N ALA A 96 -7.76 -2.65 9.47
CA ALA A 96 -7.51 -1.95 8.20
C ALA A 96 -7.33 -0.44 8.41
N THR A 97 -8.11 0.17 9.31
CA THR A 97 -7.99 1.59 9.64
C THR A 97 -6.64 1.90 10.27
N LEU A 98 -6.21 1.14 11.27
CA LEU A 98 -4.92 1.31 11.92
C LEU A 98 -3.76 1.16 10.93
N PHE A 99 -3.83 0.17 10.03
CA PHE A 99 -2.75 -0.01 9.05
C PHE A 99 -2.74 1.04 7.95
N ARG A 100 -3.91 1.59 7.53
CA ARG A 100 -3.95 2.76 6.64
C ARG A 100 -3.28 3.98 7.25
N GLU A 101 -3.50 4.23 8.55
CA GLU A 101 -2.82 5.31 9.27
C GLU A 101 -1.30 5.06 9.33
N ALA A 102 -0.88 3.81 9.58
CA ALA A 102 0.53 3.42 9.53
C ALA A 102 1.15 3.73 8.15
N LEU A 103 0.50 3.30 7.06
CA LEU A 103 0.97 3.58 5.69
C LEU A 103 1.05 5.09 5.40
N GLY A 104 0.11 5.87 5.93
CA GLY A 104 0.16 7.33 5.89
C GLY A 104 1.40 7.90 6.58
N CYS A 105 1.70 7.45 7.80
CA CYS A 105 2.91 7.85 8.52
C CYS A 105 4.19 7.49 7.74
N TYR A 106 4.26 6.27 7.20
CA TYR A 106 5.40 5.83 6.40
C TYR A 106 5.61 6.71 5.16
N SER A 107 4.54 6.98 4.40
CA SER A 107 4.58 7.82 3.19
C SER A 107 5.07 9.25 3.47
N HIS A 108 4.85 9.75 4.68
CA HIS A 108 5.35 11.07 5.12
C HIS A 108 6.73 11.04 5.76
N GLY A 109 7.38 9.86 5.84
CA GLY A 109 8.69 9.71 6.47
C GLY A 109 8.66 9.83 8.00
N LEU A 110 7.51 9.64 8.63
CA LEU A 110 7.32 9.65 10.08
C LEU A 110 7.56 8.24 10.64
N HIS A 111 8.82 7.78 10.62
CA HIS A 111 9.17 6.39 10.85
C HIS A 111 8.84 5.89 12.27
N ASP A 112 9.01 6.71 13.29
CA ASP A 112 8.68 6.34 14.67
C ASP A 112 7.15 6.25 14.87
N ALA A 113 6.39 7.19 14.30
CA ALA A 113 4.94 7.14 14.31
C ALA A 113 4.41 5.93 13.50
N PHE A 114 5.03 5.63 12.36
CA PHE A 114 4.74 4.44 11.58
C PHE A 114 4.94 3.15 12.40
N ALA A 115 6.08 3.01 13.08
CA ALA A 115 6.37 1.84 13.90
C ALA A 115 5.39 1.71 15.08
N SER A 116 5.01 2.81 15.71
CA SER A 116 3.98 2.84 16.75
C SER A 116 2.61 2.38 16.23
N MET A 117 2.22 2.82 15.03
CA MET A 117 0.97 2.38 14.39
C MET A 117 1.02 0.92 13.95
N CYS A 118 2.18 0.42 13.50
CA CYS A 118 2.39 -1.01 13.24
C CYS A 118 2.19 -1.84 14.51
N ARG A 119 2.69 -1.38 15.65
CA ARG A 119 2.45 -2.02 16.96
C ARG A 119 0.97 -2.12 17.29
N ARG A 120 0.23 -1.01 17.17
CA ARG A 120 -1.22 -0.99 17.40
C ARG A 120 -1.97 -1.93 16.46
N THR A 121 -1.56 -1.97 15.19
CA THR A 121 -2.13 -2.89 14.19
C THR A 121 -1.89 -4.35 14.57
N ALA A 122 -0.67 -4.70 15.00
CA ALA A 122 -0.34 -6.05 15.43
C ALA A 122 -1.16 -6.48 16.66
N LEU A 123 -1.28 -5.61 17.67
CA LEU A 123 -2.10 -5.87 18.85
C LEU A 123 -3.58 -6.12 18.48
N ALA A 124 -4.17 -5.24 17.67
CA ALA A 124 -5.55 -5.40 17.22
C ALA A 124 -5.74 -6.71 16.42
N THR A 125 -4.73 -7.11 15.63
CA THR A 125 -4.73 -8.40 14.91
C THR A 125 -4.71 -9.59 15.89
N PHE A 126 -3.89 -9.53 16.93
CA PHE A 126 -3.83 -10.60 17.94
C PHE A 126 -5.12 -10.69 18.77
N GLU A 127 -5.74 -9.56 19.09
CA GLU A 127 -7.04 -9.54 19.77
C GLU A 127 -8.14 -10.17 18.93
N ASP A 128 -8.16 -9.89 17.62
CA ASP A 128 -9.15 -10.42 16.68
C ASP A 128 -8.98 -11.94 16.44
N LEU A 129 -7.75 -12.43 16.34
CA LEU A 129 -7.47 -13.83 16.00
C LEU A 129 -7.40 -14.78 17.22
N GLY A 130 -7.17 -14.27 18.41
CA GLY A 130 -7.00 -15.04 19.64
C GLY A 130 -5.64 -15.70 19.78
N GLU A 131 -5.35 -16.25 20.98
CA GLU A 131 -4.03 -16.76 21.40
C GLU A 131 -3.48 -17.90 20.53
N SER A 132 -4.33 -18.80 20.06
CA SER A 132 -3.87 -19.95 19.24
C SER A 132 -3.32 -19.53 17.87
N HIS A 133 -3.76 -18.39 17.33
CA HIS A 133 -3.25 -17.86 16.08
C HIS A 133 -2.02 -16.96 16.29
N LYS A 134 -1.89 -16.35 17.46
CA LYS A 134 -0.77 -15.51 17.84
C LYS A 134 0.57 -16.27 17.74
N LEU A 135 0.66 -17.47 18.33
CA LEU A 135 1.87 -18.30 18.26
C LEU A 135 2.26 -18.61 16.81
N ARG A 136 1.28 -18.96 15.99
CA ARG A 136 1.49 -19.26 14.56
C ARG A 136 2.03 -18.06 13.78
N LEU A 137 1.51 -16.87 14.06
CA LEU A 137 1.99 -15.64 13.42
C LEU A 137 3.40 -15.26 13.86
N PHE A 138 3.76 -15.55 15.10
CA PHE A 138 5.14 -15.38 15.58
C PHE A 138 6.12 -16.29 14.87
N ASP A 139 5.78 -17.56 14.71
CA ASP A 139 6.60 -18.50 13.95
C ASP A 139 6.80 -17.99 12.51
N GLN A 140 5.74 -17.51 11.87
CA GLN A 140 5.82 -16.96 10.51
C GLN A 140 6.66 -15.68 10.41
N VAL A 141 6.61 -14.80 11.40
CA VAL A 141 7.50 -13.62 11.44
C VAL A 141 8.96 -14.05 11.59
N ASN A 142 9.23 -15.12 12.36
CA ASN A 142 10.58 -15.67 12.48
C ASN A 142 11.05 -16.34 11.18
N ASP A 143 10.16 -17.03 10.45
CA ASP A 143 10.47 -17.63 9.15
C ASP A 143 10.92 -16.57 8.11
N VAL A 144 10.40 -15.35 8.18
CA VAL A 144 10.84 -14.25 7.28
C VAL A 144 12.33 -13.96 7.42
N ARG A 145 12.90 -14.12 8.60
CA ARG A 145 14.34 -13.93 8.82
C ARG A 145 15.18 -14.88 7.97
N ASP A 146 14.70 -16.14 7.82
CA ASP A 146 15.43 -17.17 7.09
C ASP A 146 15.26 -17.06 5.57
N LEU A 147 14.21 -16.33 5.14
CA LEU A 147 13.89 -16.10 3.72
C LEU A 147 14.60 -14.87 3.13
N VAL A 148 14.97 -13.91 3.95
CA VAL A 148 15.56 -12.63 3.51
C VAL A 148 16.79 -12.33 4.37
N GLU A 149 17.88 -11.90 3.73
CA GLU A 149 19.11 -11.47 4.41
C GLU A 149 18.92 -10.15 5.17
N ILE A 150 18.16 -10.20 6.26
CA ILE A 150 17.98 -9.06 7.16
C ILE A 150 19.01 -9.18 8.28
N ASP A 151 19.69 -8.07 8.59
CA ASP A 151 20.62 -8.06 9.70
C ASP A 151 19.91 -8.35 11.05
N ALA A 152 20.59 -9.06 11.94
CA ALA A 152 19.99 -9.54 13.18
C ALA A 152 19.48 -8.40 14.09
N SER A 153 20.09 -7.22 14.05
CA SER A 153 19.70 -6.08 14.86
C SER A 153 18.40 -5.45 14.37
N THR A 154 18.27 -5.28 13.07
CA THR A 154 17.01 -4.80 12.44
C THR A 154 15.88 -5.79 12.64
N PHE A 155 16.14 -7.10 12.45
CA PHE A 155 15.12 -8.11 12.70
C PHE A 155 14.66 -8.13 14.16
N ALA A 156 15.58 -8.06 15.13
CA ALA A 156 15.23 -8.01 16.55
C ALA A 156 14.37 -6.78 16.88
N LEU A 157 14.66 -5.63 16.26
CA LEU A 157 13.88 -4.41 16.43
C LEU A 157 12.46 -4.56 15.87
N VAL A 158 12.31 -5.11 14.66
CA VAL A 158 11.02 -5.36 14.01
C VAL A 158 10.20 -6.38 14.81
N ALA A 159 10.81 -7.51 15.21
CA ALA A 159 10.17 -8.52 16.02
C ALA A 159 9.68 -7.94 17.36
N ARG A 160 10.47 -7.07 17.99
CA ARG A 160 10.08 -6.38 19.21
C ARG A 160 8.84 -5.52 19.03
N VAL A 161 8.73 -4.78 17.93
CA VAL A 161 7.53 -3.96 17.62
C VAL A 161 6.29 -4.83 17.49
N ILE A 162 6.39 -5.97 16.83
CA ILE A 162 5.25 -6.84 16.55
C ILE A 162 4.85 -7.67 17.80
N SER A 163 5.84 -8.25 18.51
CA SER A 163 5.61 -9.34 19.45
C SER A 163 5.82 -9.01 20.92
N ALA A 164 6.62 -7.98 21.26
CA ALA A 164 7.01 -7.78 22.64
C ALA A 164 5.85 -7.34 23.53
N ALA A 165 5.57 -8.13 24.57
CA ALA A 165 4.61 -7.77 25.61
C ALA A 165 5.10 -6.61 26.49
N ASP A 166 6.42 -6.40 26.53
CA ASP A 166 7.14 -5.47 27.41
C ASP A 166 7.26 -4.03 26.87
N LEU A 167 6.70 -3.72 25.70
CA LEU A 167 6.47 -2.33 25.27
C LEU A 167 5.26 -1.70 26.00
N GLU A 168 5.00 -2.15 27.23
CA GLU A 168 4.02 -1.54 28.12
C GLU A 168 4.49 -0.18 28.62
N LEU A 169 3.52 0.66 28.95
CA LEU A 169 3.60 2.02 29.48
C LEU A 169 4.88 2.28 30.30
N GLY A 170 5.85 3.02 29.72
CA GLY A 170 7.02 3.51 30.43
C GLY A 170 8.38 3.19 29.81
N THR A 171 8.50 2.27 28.86
CA THR A 171 9.72 2.07 28.09
C THR A 171 9.72 2.98 26.86
N ALA A 172 10.84 3.68 26.59
CA ALA A 172 10.95 4.48 25.39
C ALA A 172 10.74 3.61 24.15
N PHE A 173 9.80 4.01 23.31
CA PHE A 173 9.55 3.33 22.02
C PHE A 173 10.84 3.46 21.18
N PRO A 174 11.29 2.38 20.52
CA PRO A 174 12.51 2.43 19.73
C PRO A 174 12.39 3.37 18.53
N THR A 175 13.46 4.09 18.20
CA THR A 175 13.54 4.94 17.01
C THR A 175 13.87 4.11 15.77
N PHE A 176 13.30 4.49 14.64
CA PHE A 176 13.44 3.80 13.36
C PHE A 176 14.13 4.68 12.31
N ASN A 177 15.20 4.19 11.72
CA ASN A 177 15.74 4.78 10.51
C ASN A 177 14.93 4.36 9.26
N PRO A 178 15.12 5.01 8.08
CA PRO A 178 14.36 4.70 6.88
C PRO A 178 14.45 3.23 6.43
N TYR A 179 15.62 2.60 6.56
CA TYR A 179 15.82 1.19 6.20
C TYR A 179 15.04 0.25 7.13
N GLN A 180 15.14 0.45 8.43
CA GLN A 180 14.40 -0.33 9.43
C GLN A 180 12.88 -0.18 9.26
N ALA A 181 12.42 1.02 8.93
CA ALA A 181 11.02 1.28 8.63
C ALA A 181 10.57 0.55 7.36
N ALA A 182 11.40 0.47 6.31
CA ALA A 182 11.11 -0.28 5.10
C ALA A 182 11.00 -1.79 5.39
N VAL A 183 11.92 -2.33 6.18
CA VAL A 183 11.84 -3.75 6.60
C VAL A 183 10.58 -4.01 7.42
N LEU A 184 10.25 -3.16 8.39
CA LEU A 184 9.03 -3.28 9.18
C LEU A 184 7.77 -3.23 8.30
N LEU A 185 7.77 -2.37 7.27
CA LEU A 185 6.65 -2.26 6.32
C LEU A 185 6.39 -3.60 5.61
N GLU A 186 7.43 -4.21 5.03
CA GLU A 186 7.27 -5.47 4.30
C GLU A 186 6.88 -6.63 5.24
N VAL A 187 7.46 -6.70 6.44
CA VAL A 187 7.07 -7.68 7.45
C VAL A 187 5.60 -7.50 7.87
N MET A 188 5.14 -6.26 8.06
CA MET A 188 3.74 -6.00 8.41
C MET A 188 2.77 -6.31 7.28
N LYS A 189 3.15 -6.07 6.03
CA LYS A 189 2.35 -6.48 4.87
C LYS A 189 2.19 -7.99 4.80
N ASP A 190 3.29 -8.75 4.99
CA ASP A 190 3.25 -10.22 5.01
C ASP A 190 2.45 -10.73 6.22
N PHE A 191 2.67 -10.16 7.40
CA PHE A 191 1.92 -10.48 8.61
C PHE A 191 0.40 -10.39 8.41
N LEU A 192 -0.11 -9.28 7.86
CA LEU A 192 -1.54 -9.11 7.58
C LEU A 192 -2.02 -10.00 6.44
N TYR A 193 -1.18 -10.26 5.45
CA TYR A 193 -1.49 -11.20 4.38
C TYR A 193 -1.73 -12.61 4.93
N GLN A 194 -0.85 -13.11 5.78
CA GLN A 194 -0.96 -14.43 6.41
C GLN A 194 -2.16 -14.50 7.37
N ALA A 195 -2.36 -13.45 8.17
CA ALA A 195 -3.43 -13.37 9.14
C ALA A 195 -4.82 -13.46 8.50
N TYR A 196 -5.06 -12.70 7.44
CA TYR A 196 -6.40 -12.47 6.89
C TYR A 196 -6.55 -12.84 5.42
N ILE A 197 -5.67 -12.34 4.55
CA ILE A 197 -5.89 -12.37 3.11
C ILE A 197 -5.76 -13.79 2.58
N ARG A 198 -4.73 -14.51 2.95
CA ARG A 198 -4.50 -15.89 2.54
C ARG A 198 -5.67 -16.79 2.97
N ARG A 199 -6.08 -16.67 4.24
CA ARG A 199 -7.20 -17.44 4.79
C ARG A 199 -8.52 -17.10 4.09
N GLY A 200 -8.81 -15.81 3.92
CA GLY A 200 -10.03 -15.34 3.26
C GLY A 200 -10.13 -15.82 1.80
N ARG A 201 -9.02 -15.74 1.06
CA ARG A 201 -8.95 -16.26 -0.32
C ARG A 201 -9.22 -17.77 -0.40
N LEU A 202 -8.61 -18.55 0.49
CA LEU A 202 -8.84 -20.00 0.54
C LEU A 202 -10.29 -20.33 0.88
N GLN A 203 -10.87 -19.68 1.89
CA GLN A 203 -12.27 -19.87 2.25
C GLN A 203 -13.23 -19.49 1.11
N HIS A 204 -12.94 -18.39 0.42
CA HIS A 204 -13.72 -17.97 -0.74
C HIS A 204 -13.63 -19.01 -1.87
N ALA A 205 -12.43 -19.46 -2.22
CA ALA A 205 -12.22 -20.48 -3.24
C ALA A 205 -12.96 -21.80 -2.90
N MET A 206 -12.94 -22.22 -1.63
CA MET A 206 -13.67 -23.41 -1.17
C MET A 206 -15.20 -23.23 -1.28
N LYS A 207 -15.75 -22.05 -0.96
CA LYS A 207 -17.17 -21.75 -1.11
C LYS A 207 -17.60 -21.82 -2.58
N VAL A 208 -16.82 -21.18 -3.46
CA VAL A 208 -17.08 -21.20 -4.91
C VAL A 208 -17.04 -22.63 -5.44
N ARG A 209 -16.07 -23.44 -5.03
CA ARG A 209 -15.95 -24.83 -5.43
C ARG A 209 -17.15 -25.69 -4.98
N ARG A 210 -17.61 -25.51 -3.75
CA ARG A 210 -18.83 -26.18 -3.24
C ARG A 210 -20.04 -25.82 -4.07
N PHE A 211 -20.24 -24.56 -4.40
CA PHE A 211 -21.35 -24.10 -5.21
C PHE A 211 -21.41 -24.85 -6.56
N PHE A 212 -20.30 -24.95 -7.28
CA PHE A 212 -20.26 -25.69 -8.56
C PHE A 212 -20.47 -27.18 -8.41
N VAL A 213 -19.98 -27.80 -7.32
CA VAL A 213 -20.22 -29.22 -7.05
C VAL A 213 -21.69 -29.48 -6.75
N ASP A 214 -22.32 -28.65 -5.91
CA ASP A 214 -23.73 -28.77 -5.56
C ASP A 214 -24.63 -28.56 -6.77
N GLU A 215 -24.29 -27.59 -7.64
CA GLU A 215 -25.02 -27.34 -8.88
C GLU A 215 -24.92 -28.51 -9.87
N SER A 216 -23.74 -29.11 -10.04
CA SER A 216 -23.53 -30.29 -10.90
C SER A 216 -24.27 -31.52 -10.37
N ILE A 217 -24.35 -31.72 -9.07
CA ILE A 217 -25.13 -32.81 -8.45
C ILE A 217 -26.63 -32.58 -8.68
N ALA A 218 -27.13 -31.35 -8.51
CA ALA A 218 -28.51 -30.99 -8.71
C ALA A 218 -28.92 -31.17 -10.20
N GLU A 219 -28.08 -30.81 -11.14
CA GLU A 219 -28.31 -30.99 -12.58
C GLU A 219 -28.30 -32.47 -12.94
N THR A 220 -27.39 -33.27 -12.40
CA THR A 220 -27.35 -34.72 -12.60
C THR A 220 -28.62 -35.39 -12.06
N ALA A 221 -29.09 -34.99 -10.87
CA ALA A 221 -30.34 -35.49 -10.29
C ALA A 221 -31.54 -35.11 -11.12
N ARG A 222 -31.61 -33.88 -11.64
CA ARG A 222 -32.71 -33.41 -12.53
C ARG A 222 -32.73 -34.16 -13.84
N ASN A 223 -31.60 -34.42 -14.47
CA ASN A 223 -31.48 -35.19 -15.70
C ASN A 223 -31.86 -36.68 -15.48
N ARG A 224 -31.56 -37.24 -14.31
CA ARG A 224 -31.96 -38.60 -13.95
C ARG A 224 -33.48 -38.72 -13.77
N SER A 225 -34.13 -37.75 -13.13
CA SER A 225 -35.58 -37.72 -12.96
C SER A 225 -36.32 -37.56 -14.29
N LEU A 226 -35.80 -36.76 -15.22
CA LEU A 226 -36.36 -36.60 -16.57
C LEU A 226 -36.28 -37.89 -17.41
N ARG A 227 -35.18 -38.65 -17.29
CA ARG A 227 -35.07 -39.96 -17.98
C ARG A 227 -36.03 -40.99 -17.43
N MET A 228 -36.23 -41.03 -16.11
CA MET A 228 -37.19 -41.98 -15.49
C MET A 228 -38.64 -41.64 -15.82
N SER A 229 -39.00 -40.37 -15.99
CA SER A 229 -40.36 -39.97 -16.42
C SER A 229 -40.61 -40.18 -17.94
N GLY A 230 -39.56 -40.20 -18.77
CA GLY A 230 -39.67 -40.50 -20.20
C GLY A 230 -39.89 -42.00 -20.51
N ASP A 231 -39.33 -42.91 -19.68
CA ASP A 231 -39.53 -44.37 -19.88
C ASP A 231 -40.93 -44.86 -19.50
N VAL A 232 -41.64 -44.15 -18.61
CA VAL A 232 -43.02 -44.54 -18.22
C VAL A 232 -44.05 -44.18 -19.30
N SER A 233 -43.77 -43.18 -20.16
CA SER A 233 -44.70 -42.81 -21.23
C SER A 233 -44.63 -43.73 -22.48
N ASN A 234 -43.58 -44.55 -22.60
CA ASN A 234 -43.41 -45.45 -23.77
C ASN A 234 -43.88 -46.90 -23.51
N ALA A 235 -44.31 -47.23 -22.29
CA ALA A 235 -44.81 -48.58 -21.93
C ALA A 235 -46.33 -48.74 -22.01
N GLY A 236 -47.05 -47.75 -22.53
CA GLY A 236 -48.53 -47.75 -22.60
C GLY A 236 -49.12 -47.92 -23.97
N HIS A 237 -48.40 -48.32 -25.03
CA HIS A 237 -48.91 -48.58 -26.37
C HIS A 237 -48.31 -49.88 -26.90
N THR A 238 -48.87 -51.01 -26.40
CA THR A 238 -48.90 -52.31 -27.07
C THR A 238 -50.23 -52.99 -26.80
#